data_4e427faa93c4595e5816b87c7a5dd9a2
#
_entry.id   4e427faa93c4595e5816b87c7a5dd9a2
#
_cell.length_a   1.000
_cell.length_b   1.000
_cell.length_c   1.000
_cell.angle_alpha   90.00
_cell.angle_beta   90.00
_cell.angle_gamma   90.00
#
_symmetry.space_group_name_H-M   'P 1'
#
loop_
_entity.id
_entity.type
_entity.pdbx_description
1 polymer ?
#
loop_
_entity_poly.entity_id
_entity_poly.type
_entity_poly.pdbx_seq_one_letter_code
_entity_poly.pdbx_strand_id
1 'polypeptide(L)'
;MQYITLAEGITAPALGYGTYLIDPAITERCAREALEVGYRHIDTAALYRNEAGVGAALRGAEADGVARDDVFLVTKTLGAGQAETTKSFEDSLRALNTDYVDLLLIHWPMGDEVGAWRALEKAHATGKARAIGVSNFFGREFREVVRAAEIPPAVNQVELHPYFQQRALRPLLDDAGCQVEAWSPLAAGEAGLLHDPVLTRIATAHNATPAQVTVRFLLDEGVVVIPKSTHRERMAENLASLDVVLTDSDREKIRALDTGHSVIGWPAHPERDYDPAQYPGAAHSA
;
A
#
# COMPACT_ATOMS: atom_id res chain seq x y z
N MET A 1 -15.75 8.36 4.39
CA MET A 1 -14.59 7.71 3.72
C MET A 1 -14.36 8.40 2.39
N GLN A 2 -13.11 8.71 2.04
CA GLN A 2 -12.71 9.22 0.71
C GLN A 2 -12.38 8.03 -0.19
N TYR A 3 -12.75 8.08 -1.47
CA TYR A 3 -12.49 7.02 -2.44
C TYR A 3 -11.66 7.55 -3.61
N ILE A 4 -10.85 6.67 -4.18
CA ILE A 4 -10.09 6.91 -5.41
C ILE A 4 -10.58 5.90 -6.45
N THR A 5 -10.74 6.34 -7.70
CA THR A 5 -11.05 5.45 -8.81
C THR A 5 -9.75 4.91 -9.39
N LEU A 6 -9.60 3.61 -9.36
CA LEU A 6 -8.54 2.87 -10.03
C LEU A 6 -8.91 2.63 -11.52
N ALA A 7 -8.00 2.01 -12.26
CA ALA A 7 -8.28 1.56 -13.62
C ALA A 7 -9.59 0.72 -13.66
N GLU A 8 -10.26 0.70 -14.80
CA GLU A 8 -11.50 -0.06 -15.06
C GLU A 8 -12.70 0.32 -14.18
N GLY A 9 -12.68 1.52 -13.57
CA GLY A 9 -13.79 2.02 -12.75
C GLY A 9 -13.93 1.38 -11.38
N ILE A 10 -12.93 0.61 -10.94
CA ILE A 10 -12.86 0.05 -9.59
C ILE A 10 -12.54 1.18 -8.61
N THR A 11 -13.32 1.31 -7.54
CA THR A 11 -13.08 2.30 -6.50
C THR A 11 -12.47 1.66 -5.26
N ALA A 12 -11.43 2.29 -4.72
CA ALA A 12 -10.78 1.89 -3.48
C ALA A 12 -10.90 2.98 -2.43
N PRO A 13 -11.09 2.66 -1.13
CA PRO A 13 -10.90 3.63 -0.07
C PRO A 13 -9.48 4.18 -0.11
N ALA A 14 -9.35 5.51 -0.13
CA ALA A 14 -8.06 6.20 -0.21
C ALA A 14 -7.20 6.02 1.04
N LEU A 15 -7.81 5.66 2.16
CA LEU A 15 -7.14 5.36 3.42
C LEU A 15 -7.40 3.91 3.81
N GLY A 16 -6.34 3.10 3.81
CA GLY A 16 -6.35 1.71 4.18
C GLY A 16 -5.57 1.43 5.47
N TYR A 17 -5.56 0.17 5.87
CA TYR A 17 -4.86 -0.34 7.03
C TYR A 17 -3.82 -1.38 6.60
N GLY A 18 -2.54 -1.08 6.84
CA GLY A 18 -1.43 -1.98 6.53
C GLY A 18 -1.19 -3.01 7.65
N THR A 19 -0.77 -4.22 7.28
CA THR A 19 -0.49 -5.32 8.22
C THR A 19 0.99 -5.72 8.30
N TYR A 20 1.88 -5.01 7.63
CA TYR A 20 3.33 -5.30 7.67
C TYR A 20 3.87 -5.28 9.10
N LEU A 21 4.71 -6.26 9.47
CA LEU A 21 5.30 -6.44 10.81
C LEU A 21 4.26 -6.55 11.95
N ILE A 22 3.05 -7.00 11.67
CA ILE A 22 2.14 -7.44 12.72
C ILE A 22 2.38 -8.92 12.96
N ASP A 23 2.67 -9.28 14.22
CA ASP A 23 2.86 -10.68 14.62
C ASP A 23 1.62 -11.50 14.24
N PRO A 24 1.79 -12.66 13.58
CA PRO A 24 0.68 -13.53 13.20
C PRO A 24 -0.26 -13.86 14.37
N ALA A 25 0.25 -13.96 15.61
CA ALA A 25 -0.55 -14.27 16.79
C ALA A 25 -1.57 -13.18 17.17
N ILE A 26 -1.36 -11.93 16.73
CA ILE A 26 -2.24 -10.81 17.04
C ILE A 26 -2.89 -10.18 15.81
N THR A 27 -2.58 -10.68 14.61
CA THR A 27 -3.05 -10.06 13.35
C THR A 27 -4.56 -10.09 13.24
N GLU A 28 -5.23 -11.20 13.61
CA GLU A 28 -6.69 -11.27 13.62
C GLU A 28 -7.30 -10.17 14.48
N ARG A 29 -6.83 -10.00 15.72
CA ARG A 29 -7.29 -8.94 16.62
C ARG A 29 -7.08 -7.56 16.00
N CYS A 30 -5.87 -7.27 15.50
CA CYS A 30 -5.54 -5.96 14.96
C CYS A 30 -6.37 -5.61 13.71
N ALA A 31 -6.52 -6.55 12.77
CA ALA A 31 -7.31 -6.33 11.56
C ALA A 31 -8.80 -6.17 11.89
N ARG A 32 -9.32 -6.93 12.88
CA ARG A 32 -10.69 -6.79 13.36
C ARG A 32 -10.93 -5.43 14.01
N GLU A 33 -10.03 -4.99 14.89
CA GLU A 33 -10.09 -3.66 15.51
C GLU A 33 -10.07 -2.54 14.46
N ALA A 34 -9.28 -2.68 13.37
CA ALA A 34 -9.27 -1.72 12.28
C ALA A 34 -10.63 -1.67 11.55
N LEU A 35 -11.25 -2.81 11.27
CA LEU A 35 -12.60 -2.86 10.66
C LEU A 35 -13.67 -2.25 11.58
N GLU A 36 -13.61 -2.52 12.87
CA GLU A 36 -14.52 -1.94 13.90
C GLU A 36 -14.36 -0.42 14.03
N VAL A 37 -13.13 0.10 13.91
CA VAL A 37 -12.84 1.54 13.90
C VAL A 37 -13.42 2.22 12.66
N GLY A 38 -13.58 1.47 11.55
CA GLY A 38 -14.22 1.97 10.32
C GLY A 38 -13.36 1.85 9.06
N TYR A 39 -12.18 1.23 9.11
CA TYR A 39 -11.44 0.92 7.90
C TYR A 39 -12.23 -0.05 7.01
N ARG A 40 -12.11 0.15 5.69
CA ARG A 40 -12.71 -0.69 4.66
C ARG A 40 -11.72 -1.04 3.56
N HIS A 41 -10.42 -0.87 3.83
CA HIS A 41 -9.32 -1.25 2.97
C HIS A 41 -8.24 -1.89 3.86
N ILE A 42 -7.91 -3.15 3.60
CA ILE A 42 -6.90 -3.92 4.34
C ILE A 42 -5.80 -4.35 3.37
N ASP A 43 -4.56 -3.98 3.67
CA ASP A 43 -3.38 -4.34 2.91
C ASP A 43 -2.55 -5.39 3.66
N THR A 44 -2.31 -6.52 3.01
CA THR A 44 -1.44 -7.60 3.49
C THR A 44 -0.52 -8.09 2.37
N ALA A 45 0.22 -9.18 2.59
CA ALA A 45 1.08 -9.83 1.60
C ALA A 45 1.46 -11.26 2.02
N ALA A 46 1.75 -12.12 1.05
CA ALA A 46 2.31 -13.45 1.29
C ALA A 46 3.57 -13.43 2.17
N LEU A 47 4.46 -12.43 1.92
CA LEU A 47 5.69 -12.23 2.67
C LEU A 47 5.48 -12.00 4.17
N TYR A 48 4.35 -11.38 4.54
CA TYR A 48 4.10 -11.02 5.95
C TYR A 48 3.76 -12.22 6.81
N ARG A 49 3.39 -13.36 6.20
CA ARG A 49 3.06 -14.62 6.89
C ARG A 49 1.92 -14.47 7.91
N ASN A 50 1.07 -13.48 7.73
CA ASN A 50 -0.04 -13.16 8.62
C ASN A 50 -1.41 -13.11 7.94
N GLU A 51 -1.49 -13.50 6.65
CA GLU A 51 -2.72 -13.51 5.86
C GLU A 51 -3.84 -14.36 6.52
N ALA A 52 -3.50 -15.47 7.19
CA ALA A 52 -4.50 -16.28 7.89
C ALA A 52 -5.23 -15.49 8.99
N GLY A 53 -4.52 -14.61 9.71
CA GLY A 53 -5.11 -13.72 10.70
C GLY A 53 -6.00 -12.67 10.06
N VAL A 54 -5.62 -12.12 8.90
CA VAL A 54 -6.46 -11.19 8.13
C VAL A 54 -7.74 -11.91 7.68
N GLY A 55 -7.65 -13.11 7.13
CA GLY A 55 -8.81 -13.91 6.73
C GLY A 55 -9.75 -14.23 7.89
N ALA A 56 -9.21 -14.54 9.07
CA ALA A 56 -10.00 -14.75 10.28
C ALA A 56 -10.73 -13.47 10.73
N ALA A 57 -10.05 -12.31 10.65
CA ALA A 57 -10.65 -11.02 10.96
C ALA A 57 -11.82 -10.67 10.02
N LEU A 58 -11.68 -10.93 8.71
CA LEU A 58 -12.75 -10.70 7.73
C LEU A 58 -13.99 -11.54 8.06
N ARG A 59 -13.82 -12.85 8.30
CA ARG A 59 -14.95 -13.72 8.70
C ARG A 59 -15.61 -13.29 10.00
N GLY A 60 -14.79 -12.85 10.98
CA GLY A 60 -15.32 -12.29 12.22
C GLY A 60 -16.15 -11.03 11.98
N ALA A 61 -15.69 -10.15 11.10
CA ALA A 61 -16.38 -8.93 10.73
C ALA A 61 -17.70 -9.20 9.98
N GLU A 62 -17.77 -10.25 9.16
CA GLU A 62 -19.03 -10.68 8.51
C GLU A 62 -20.09 -11.06 9.54
N ALA A 63 -19.69 -11.76 10.60
CA ALA A 63 -20.60 -12.10 11.70
C ALA A 63 -21.13 -10.85 12.43
N ASP A 64 -20.39 -9.75 12.40
CA ASP A 64 -20.74 -8.44 12.97
C ASP A 64 -21.43 -7.49 11.94
N GLY A 65 -21.72 -7.99 10.72
CA GLY A 65 -22.47 -7.26 9.69
C GLY A 65 -21.64 -6.44 8.70
N VAL A 66 -20.31 -6.63 8.66
CA VAL A 66 -19.44 -6.05 7.62
C VAL A 66 -19.23 -7.11 6.54
N ALA A 67 -19.94 -7.01 5.43
CA ALA A 67 -19.82 -7.99 4.35
C ALA A 67 -18.43 -7.99 3.70
N ARG A 68 -18.03 -9.16 3.13
CA ARG A 68 -16.75 -9.26 2.39
C ARG A 68 -16.64 -8.19 1.28
N ASP A 69 -17.75 -7.90 0.59
CA ASP A 69 -17.82 -6.92 -0.49
C ASP A 69 -17.68 -5.47 0.00
N ASP A 70 -17.88 -5.21 1.29
CA ASP A 70 -17.67 -3.90 1.89
C ASP A 70 -16.18 -3.62 2.16
N VAL A 71 -15.31 -4.63 2.05
CA VAL A 71 -13.88 -4.52 2.37
C VAL A 71 -13.05 -4.67 1.11
N PHE A 72 -12.26 -3.64 0.79
CA PHE A 72 -11.24 -3.66 -0.24
C PHE A 72 -10.01 -4.39 0.29
N LEU A 73 -9.80 -5.62 -0.15
CA LEU A 73 -8.71 -6.49 0.30
C LEU A 73 -7.56 -6.50 -0.70
N VAL A 74 -6.36 -6.19 -0.22
CA VAL A 74 -5.13 -6.22 -1.02
C VAL A 74 -4.21 -7.31 -0.50
N THR A 75 -3.64 -8.10 -1.41
CA THR A 75 -2.47 -8.94 -1.09
C THR A 75 -1.41 -8.83 -2.18
N LYS A 76 -0.20 -9.34 -1.88
CA LYS A 76 0.96 -9.24 -2.75
C LYS A 76 1.61 -10.62 -2.91
N THR A 77 1.91 -10.97 -4.16
CA THR A 77 2.58 -12.24 -4.48
C THR A 77 4.09 -12.12 -4.35
N LEU A 78 4.73 -13.26 -4.14
CA LEU A 78 6.16 -13.47 -4.31
C LEU A 78 6.38 -14.42 -5.50
N GLY A 79 7.56 -14.35 -6.09
CA GLY A 79 7.98 -15.28 -7.11
C GLY A 79 8.44 -14.62 -8.40
N ALA A 80 9.42 -15.25 -9.04
CA ALA A 80 9.90 -14.89 -10.37
C ALA A 80 9.09 -15.67 -11.42
N GLY A 81 8.51 -14.93 -12.38
CA GLY A 81 7.79 -15.52 -13.49
C GLY A 81 6.40 -16.09 -13.14
N GLN A 82 5.74 -16.63 -14.16
CA GLN A 82 4.32 -16.95 -14.11
C GLN A 82 3.97 -18.06 -13.11
N ALA A 83 4.75 -19.14 -13.07
CA ALA A 83 4.41 -20.32 -12.29
C ALA A 83 4.50 -20.07 -10.78
N GLU A 84 5.60 -19.45 -10.33
CA GLU A 84 5.81 -19.15 -8.91
C GLU A 84 4.82 -18.11 -8.40
N THR A 85 4.59 -17.05 -9.18
CA THR A 85 3.61 -16.01 -8.86
C THR A 85 2.19 -16.58 -8.76
N THR A 86 1.79 -17.46 -9.70
CA THR A 86 0.49 -18.15 -9.61
C THR A 86 0.39 -18.97 -8.33
N LYS A 87 1.43 -19.75 -8.02
CA LYS A 87 1.45 -20.58 -6.81
C LYS A 87 1.35 -19.72 -5.55
N SER A 88 2.13 -18.64 -5.48
CA SER A 88 2.10 -17.70 -4.34
C SER A 88 0.69 -17.14 -4.13
N PHE A 89 0.02 -16.73 -5.21
CA PHE A 89 -1.34 -16.20 -5.10
C PHE A 89 -2.37 -17.24 -4.65
N GLU A 90 -2.31 -18.46 -5.18
CA GLU A 90 -3.19 -19.53 -4.76
C GLU A 90 -2.97 -19.89 -3.27
N ASP A 91 -1.71 -19.82 -2.80
CA ASP A 91 -1.40 -20.00 -1.38
C ASP A 91 -2.00 -18.86 -0.53
N SER A 92 -1.94 -17.61 -1.00
CA SER A 92 -2.55 -16.45 -0.35
C SER A 92 -4.08 -16.58 -0.25
N LEU A 93 -4.77 -16.96 -1.33
CA LEU A 93 -6.24 -17.17 -1.31
C LEU A 93 -6.63 -18.23 -0.26
N ARG A 94 -5.85 -19.31 -0.16
CA ARG A 94 -6.08 -20.32 0.88
C ARG A 94 -5.85 -19.80 2.29
N ALA A 95 -4.78 -19.03 2.51
CA ALA A 95 -4.47 -18.44 3.80
C ALA A 95 -5.53 -17.40 4.22
N LEU A 96 -5.95 -16.54 3.32
CA LEU A 96 -7.02 -15.56 3.52
C LEU A 96 -8.41 -16.23 3.64
N ASN A 97 -8.54 -17.46 3.15
CA ASN A 97 -9.80 -18.19 3.04
C ASN A 97 -10.88 -17.36 2.31
N THR A 98 -10.53 -16.89 1.13
CA THR A 98 -11.40 -16.10 0.23
C THR A 98 -11.22 -16.59 -1.20
N ASP A 99 -12.25 -16.39 -2.03
CA ASP A 99 -12.22 -16.76 -3.45
C ASP A 99 -11.58 -15.66 -4.32
N TYR A 100 -11.51 -14.42 -3.82
CA TYR A 100 -10.97 -13.27 -4.55
C TYR A 100 -10.35 -12.22 -3.63
N VAL A 101 -9.50 -11.38 -4.24
CA VAL A 101 -9.03 -10.12 -3.66
C VAL A 101 -9.43 -8.95 -4.54
N ASP A 102 -9.52 -7.75 -3.97
CA ASP A 102 -9.88 -6.55 -4.69
C ASP A 102 -8.69 -5.99 -5.48
N LEU A 103 -7.47 -6.13 -4.93
CA LEU A 103 -6.23 -5.75 -5.60
C LEU A 103 -5.14 -6.80 -5.33
N LEU A 104 -4.51 -7.28 -6.40
CA LEU A 104 -3.37 -8.18 -6.35
C LEU A 104 -2.12 -7.46 -6.87
N LEU A 105 -1.04 -7.46 -6.08
CA LEU A 105 0.22 -6.82 -6.45
C LEU A 105 1.36 -7.83 -6.63
N ILE A 106 2.27 -7.58 -7.57
CA ILE A 106 3.62 -8.13 -7.50
C ILE A 106 4.36 -7.33 -6.43
N HIS A 107 4.87 -8.01 -5.38
CA HIS A 107 5.43 -7.33 -4.21
C HIS A 107 6.75 -6.62 -4.52
N TRP A 108 7.59 -7.27 -5.33
CA TRP A 108 8.92 -6.83 -5.76
C TRP A 108 9.23 -7.33 -7.15
N PRO A 109 10.02 -6.61 -7.94
CA PRO A 109 10.64 -7.20 -9.12
C PRO A 109 11.64 -8.27 -8.69
N MET A 110 11.51 -9.49 -9.24
CA MET A 110 12.29 -10.67 -8.85
C MET A 110 12.96 -11.39 -10.04
N GLY A 111 13.02 -10.72 -11.21
CA GLY A 111 13.79 -11.15 -12.37
C GLY A 111 12.99 -11.54 -13.61
N ASP A 112 11.77 -12.06 -13.51
CA ASP A 112 10.85 -12.28 -14.64
C ASP A 112 9.52 -11.58 -14.34
N GLU A 113 9.55 -10.26 -14.39
CA GLU A 113 8.43 -9.38 -14.07
C GLU A 113 7.29 -9.54 -15.08
N VAL A 114 7.62 -9.76 -16.35
CA VAL A 114 6.62 -9.97 -17.41
C VAL A 114 5.90 -11.31 -17.21
N GLY A 115 6.63 -12.37 -16.90
CA GLY A 115 6.02 -13.65 -16.54
C GLY A 115 5.16 -13.56 -15.29
N ALA A 116 5.62 -12.85 -14.25
CA ALA A 116 4.82 -12.57 -13.06
C ALA A 116 3.56 -11.78 -13.40
N TRP A 117 3.66 -10.75 -14.27
CA TRP A 117 2.52 -9.97 -14.72
C TRP A 117 1.46 -10.81 -15.44
N ARG A 118 1.88 -11.76 -16.30
CA ARG A 118 0.96 -12.70 -16.96
C ARG A 118 0.17 -13.56 -15.96
N ALA A 119 0.76 -13.88 -14.79
CA ALA A 119 0.02 -14.56 -13.72
C ALA A 119 -1.09 -13.67 -13.13
N LEU A 120 -0.82 -12.38 -12.94
CA LEU A 120 -1.81 -11.43 -12.45
C LEU A 120 -2.95 -11.21 -13.45
N GLU A 121 -2.62 -11.04 -14.73
CA GLU A 121 -3.63 -10.93 -15.80
C GLU A 121 -4.55 -12.16 -15.85
N LYS A 122 -3.98 -13.36 -15.68
CA LYS A 122 -4.77 -14.59 -15.58
C LYS A 122 -5.65 -14.61 -14.32
N ALA A 123 -5.15 -14.15 -13.17
CA ALA A 123 -5.95 -14.04 -11.95
C ALA A 123 -7.12 -13.05 -12.14
N HIS A 124 -6.88 -11.94 -12.82
CA HIS A 124 -7.92 -10.96 -13.17
C HIS A 124 -8.95 -11.57 -14.12
N ALA A 125 -8.52 -12.18 -15.21
CA ALA A 125 -9.41 -12.81 -16.20
C ALA A 125 -10.32 -13.92 -15.63
N THR A 126 -9.88 -14.55 -14.53
CA THR A 126 -10.65 -15.58 -13.81
C THR A 126 -11.49 -15.03 -12.66
N GLY A 127 -11.49 -13.71 -12.43
CA GLY A 127 -12.23 -13.03 -11.37
C GLY A 127 -11.67 -13.21 -9.97
N LYS A 128 -10.45 -13.80 -9.84
CA LYS A 128 -9.79 -13.99 -8.55
C LYS A 128 -9.12 -12.71 -8.04
N ALA A 129 -8.82 -11.76 -8.92
CA ALA A 129 -8.36 -10.41 -8.60
C ALA A 129 -9.19 -9.39 -9.38
N ARG A 130 -9.81 -8.43 -8.71
CA ARG A 130 -10.63 -7.41 -9.36
C ARG A 130 -9.78 -6.35 -10.05
N ALA A 131 -8.64 -5.98 -9.43
CA ALA A 131 -7.61 -5.12 -9.99
C ALA A 131 -6.24 -5.75 -9.79
N ILE A 132 -5.28 -5.37 -10.64
CA ILE A 132 -3.91 -5.86 -10.58
C ILE A 132 -2.92 -4.70 -10.65
N GLY A 133 -1.80 -4.84 -9.95
CA GLY A 133 -0.78 -3.80 -9.87
C GLY A 133 0.57 -4.33 -9.46
N VAL A 134 1.45 -3.41 -9.15
CA VAL A 134 2.83 -3.70 -8.75
C VAL A 134 3.19 -2.96 -7.46
N SER A 135 4.26 -3.37 -6.82
CA SER A 135 4.83 -2.69 -5.67
C SER A 135 6.34 -2.60 -5.84
N ASN A 136 6.90 -1.41 -5.55
CA ASN A 136 8.34 -1.14 -5.66
C ASN A 136 8.91 -1.27 -7.09
N PHE A 137 8.09 -1.00 -8.10
CA PHE A 137 8.53 -0.95 -9.48
C PHE A 137 8.92 0.48 -9.85
N PHE A 138 10.16 0.64 -10.29
CA PHE A 138 10.71 1.93 -10.70
C PHE A 138 11.11 1.89 -12.18
N GLY A 139 11.54 2.97 -12.75
CA GLY A 139 12.15 3.17 -14.05
C GLY A 139 11.96 2.05 -15.06
N ARG A 140 12.96 1.19 -15.19
CA ARG A 140 13.00 0.14 -16.22
C ARG A 140 11.95 -0.94 -15.99
N GLU A 141 11.87 -1.50 -14.80
CA GLU A 141 10.97 -2.63 -14.45
C GLU A 141 9.51 -2.23 -14.66
N PHE A 142 9.12 -1.04 -14.23
CA PHE A 142 7.78 -0.53 -14.45
C PHE A 142 7.46 -0.39 -15.94
N ARG A 143 8.38 0.22 -16.72
CA ARG A 143 8.19 0.36 -18.17
C ARG A 143 8.15 -0.97 -18.91
N GLU A 144 8.92 -1.97 -18.50
CA GLU A 144 8.89 -3.32 -19.08
C GLU A 144 7.53 -3.98 -18.88
N VAL A 145 6.98 -3.92 -17.68
CA VAL A 145 5.62 -4.43 -17.39
C VAL A 145 4.58 -3.68 -18.20
N VAL A 146 4.57 -2.34 -18.18
CA VAL A 146 3.58 -1.52 -18.92
C VAL A 146 3.60 -1.81 -20.42
N ARG A 147 4.80 -2.01 -21.03
CA ARG A 147 4.91 -2.34 -22.46
C ARG A 147 4.41 -3.73 -22.81
N ALA A 148 4.55 -4.69 -21.90
CA ALA A 148 4.12 -6.06 -22.11
C ALA A 148 2.66 -6.30 -21.73
N ALA A 149 2.08 -5.44 -20.90
CA ALA A 149 0.76 -5.62 -20.32
C ALA A 149 -0.36 -5.55 -21.36
N GLU A 150 -1.31 -6.47 -21.28
CA GLU A 150 -2.63 -6.38 -21.91
C GLU A 150 -3.58 -5.54 -21.04
N ILE A 151 -3.43 -5.65 -19.73
CA ILE A 151 -4.11 -4.85 -18.71
C ILE A 151 -3.03 -4.03 -17.99
N PRO A 152 -3.05 -2.69 -18.04
CA PRO A 152 -2.04 -1.88 -17.38
C PRO A 152 -2.12 -1.99 -15.85
N PRO A 153 -1.00 -1.80 -15.11
CA PRO A 153 -1.01 -1.77 -13.66
C PRO A 153 -1.95 -0.67 -13.13
N ALA A 154 -2.93 -1.05 -12.32
CA ALA A 154 -3.86 -0.11 -11.70
C ALA A 154 -3.20 0.70 -10.56
N VAL A 155 -2.24 0.09 -9.87
CA VAL A 155 -1.55 0.65 -8.70
C VAL A 155 -0.07 0.32 -8.76
N ASN A 156 0.78 1.28 -8.33
CA ASN A 156 2.14 1.01 -7.89
C ASN A 156 2.29 1.45 -6.43
N GLN A 157 2.48 0.48 -5.53
CA GLN A 157 2.64 0.72 -4.10
C GLN A 157 4.11 0.92 -3.76
N VAL A 158 4.50 2.09 -3.25
CA VAL A 158 5.89 2.48 -3.00
C VAL A 158 6.06 3.15 -1.65
N GLU A 159 7.31 3.23 -1.14
CA GLU A 159 7.63 4.11 -0.01
C GLU A 159 7.28 5.55 -0.37
N LEU A 160 6.37 6.16 0.40
CA LEU A 160 6.02 7.55 0.17
C LEU A 160 5.56 8.22 1.46
N HIS A 161 6.21 9.32 1.81
CA HIS A 161 5.95 10.14 2.99
C HIS A 161 6.52 11.56 2.76
N PRO A 162 6.30 12.55 3.63
CA PRO A 162 6.75 13.94 3.42
C PRO A 162 8.22 14.13 3.07
N TYR A 163 9.12 13.25 3.57
CA TYR A 163 10.55 13.32 3.26
C TYR A 163 10.94 12.59 1.97
N PHE A 164 10.03 11.77 1.42
CA PHE A 164 10.24 11.03 0.19
C PHE A 164 8.94 10.98 -0.63
N GLN A 165 8.69 12.00 -1.45
CA GLN A 165 7.41 12.22 -2.12
C GLN A 165 7.33 11.59 -3.51
N GLN A 166 8.32 10.79 -3.90
CA GLN A 166 8.37 10.08 -5.20
C GLN A 166 8.18 10.99 -6.42
N ARG A 167 8.70 12.23 -6.36
CA ARG A 167 8.49 13.24 -7.42
C ARG A 167 9.00 12.80 -8.78
N ALA A 168 10.05 11.98 -8.83
CA ALA A 168 10.59 11.47 -10.08
C ALA A 168 9.78 10.29 -10.65
N LEU A 169 9.12 9.49 -9.78
CA LEU A 169 8.32 8.34 -10.18
C LEU A 169 6.89 8.74 -10.58
N ARG A 170 6.26 9.64 -9.84
CA ARG A 170 4.84 10.00 -10.03
C ARG A 170 4.47 10.37 -11.47
N PRO A 171 5.24 11.20 -12.21
CA PRO A 171 4.92 11.48 -13.61
C PRO A 171 4.88 10.24 -14.49
N LEU A 172 5.76 9.25 -14.23
CA LEU A 172 5.76 7.99 -14.97
C LEU A 172 4.51 7.15 -14.69
N LEU A 173 4.01 7.18 -13.45
CA LEU A 173 2.77 6.51 -13.08
C LEU A 173 1.54 7.22 -13.67
N ASP A 174 1.51 8.54 -13.62
CA ASP A 174 0.45 9.39 -14.18
C ASP A 174 0.31 9.16 -15.69
N ASP A 175 1.41 9.11 -16.43
CA ASP A 175 1.44 8.84 -17.88
C ASP A 175 0.87 7.44 -18.21
N ALA A 176 1.00 6.49 -17.31
CA ALA A 176 0.46 5.13 -17.45
C ALA A 176 -0.96 4.97 -16.90
N GLY A 177 -1.55 5.99 -16.31
CA GLY A 177 -2.83 5.90 -15.58
C GLY A 177 -2.77 5.02 -14.34
N CYS A 178 -1.59 4.87 -13.76
CA CYS A 178 -1.31 4.01 -12.61
C CYS A 178 -1.37 4.81 -11.30
N GLN A 179 -2.25 4.43 -10.39
CA GLN A 179 -2.42 5.09 -9.10
C GLN A 179 -1.21 4.82 -8.19
N VAL A 180 -0.72 5.86 -7.51
CA VAL A 180 0.30 5.69 -6.48
C VAL A 180 -0.33 5.35 -5.13
N GLU A 181 0.24 4.36 -4.43
CA GLU A 181 -0.12 3.97 -3.07
C GLU A 181 1.11 4.03 -2.17
N ALA A 182 0.94 4.60 -0.97
CA ALA A 182 2.02 4.86 -0.03
C ALA A 182 2.11 3.78 1.04
N TRP A 183 3.15 2.94 1.00
CA TRP A 183 3.55 2.21 2.19
C TRP A 183 4.52 3.06 3.04
N SER A 184 4.61 2.77 4.35
CA SER A 184 5.33 3.59 5.35
C SER A 184 5.00 5.08 5.29
N PRO A 185 3.73 5.49 5.22
CA PRO A 185 3.36 6.88 5.09
C PRO A 185 3.82 7.76 6.27
N LEU A 186 4.08 7.13 7.43
CA LEU A 186 4.62 7.76 8.63
C LEU A 186 6.14 7.49 8.80
N ALA A 187 6.85 7.18 7.70
CA ALA A 187 8.30 6.87 7.69
C ALA A 187 8.69 5.77 8.70
N ALA A 188 7.84 4.76 8.89
CA ALA A 188 8.00 3.68 9.88
C ALA A 188 8.22 4.15 11.35
N GLY A 189 7.93 5.42 11.65
CA GLY A 189 8.27 6.06 12.93
C GLY A 189 9.72 6.53 13.04
N GLU A 190 10.48 6.39 11.95
CA GLU A 190 11.90 6.73 11.86
C GLU A 190 12.11 8.18 11.37
N ALA A 191 13.38 8.57 11.24
CA ALA A 191 13.82 9.87 10.72
C ALA A 191 13.22 11.10 11.42
N GLY A 192 12.59 10.92 12.57
CA GLY A 192 12.01 12.03 13.33
C GLY A 192 10.78 12.69 12.70
N LEU A 193 10.15 12.07 11.67
CA LEU A 193 9.06 12.67 10.92
C LEU A 193 7.93 13.18 11.82
N LEU A 194 7.49 12.39 12.79
CA LEU A 194 6.40 12.77 13.70
C LEU A 194 6.78 13.86 14.73
N HIS A 195 8.05 14.24 14.77
CA HIS A 195 8.59 15.33 15.59
C HIS A 195 9.11 16.51 14.74
N ASP A 196 8.89 16.46 13.43
CA ASP A 196 9.30 17.54 12.53
C ASP A 196 8.66 18.87 12.94
N PRO A 197 9.45 19.96 13.06
CA PRO A 197 8.92 21.26 13.51
C PRO A 197 7.85 21.85 12.59
N VAL A 198 7.90 21.57 11.28
CA VAL A 198 6.89 22.04 10.32
C VAL A 198 5.59 21.30 10.55
N LEU A 199 5.64 19.95 10.59
CA LEU A 199 4.46 19.12 10.83
C LEU A 199 3.84 19.38 12.21
N THR A 200 4.66 19.52 13.26
CA THR A 200 4.18 19.84 14.61
C THR A 200 3.47 21.19 14.69
N ARG A 201 4.00 22.21 13.98
CA ARG A 201 3.39 23.54 13.95
C ARG A 201 2.05 23.52 13.21
N ILE A 202 1.98 22.83 12.06
CA ILE A 202 0.74 22.67 11.30
C ILE A 202 -0.27 21.89 12.13
N ALA A 203 0.13 20.79 12.75
CA ALA A 203 -0.72 19.97 13.61
C ALA A 203 -1.34 20.80 14.75
N THR A 204 -0.54 21.62 15.43
CA THR A 204 -1.02 22.52 16.48
C THR A 204 -2.05 23.52 15.96
N ALA A 205 -1.82 24.10 14.77
CA ALA A 205 -2.72 25.10 14.17
C ALA A 205 -4.09 24.50 13.80
N HIS A 206 -4.12 23.20 13.46
CA HIS A 206 -5.35 22.47 13.08
C HIS A 206 -5.94 21.60 14.19
N ASN A 207 -5.42 21.70 15.42
CA ASN A 207 -5.83 20.83 16.55
C ASN A 207 -5.78 19.33 16.19
N ALA A 208 -4.72 18.93 15.49
CA ALA A 208 -4.45 17.59 15.00
C ALA A 208 -3.09 17.09 15.49
N THR A 209 -2.76 15.84 15.18
CA THR A 209 -1.42 15.28 15.41
C THR A 209 -0.56 15.36 14.14
N PRO A 210 0.79 15.31 14.25
CA PRO A 210 1.66 15.21 13.09
C PRO A 210 1.34 14.00 12.19
N ALA A 211 0.91 12.88 12.77
CA ALA A 211 0.47 11.70 12.03
C ALA A 211 -0.78 12.00 11.17
N GLN A 212 -1.79 12.65 11.75
CA GLN A 212 -2.99 13.05 11.03
C GLN A 212 -2.68 14.05 9.90
N VAL A 213 -1.84 15.05 10.17
CA VAL A 213 -1.37 16.02 9.15
C VAL A 213 -0.66 15.31 8.00
N THR A 214 0.22 14.36 8.32
CA THR A 214 0.96 13.58 7.32
C THR A 214 0.02 12.76 6.44
N VAL A 215 -0.88 11.99 7.04
CA VAL A 215 -1.85 11.16 6.30
C VAL A 215 -2.76 12.06 5.45
N ARG A 216 -3.28 13.16 6.03
CA ARG A 216 -4.13 14.12 5.28
C ARG A 216 -3.40 14.72 4.09
N PHE A 217 -2.16 15.15 4.26
CA PHE A 217 -1.33 15.68 3.17
C PHE A 217 -1.22 14.69 2.01
N LEU A 218 -0.92 13.41 2.29
CA LEU A 218 -0.80 12.41 1.24
C LEU A 218 -2.14 12.15 0.52
N LEU A 219 -3.24 12.13 1.25
CA LEU A 219 -4.59 12.04 0.67
C LEU A 219 -4.90 13.25 -0.22
N ASP A 220 -4.54 14.47 0.19
CA ASP A 220 -4.69 15.70 -0.60
C ASP A 220 -3.81 15.71 -1.87
N GLU A 221 -2.66 15.00 -1.83
CA GLU A 221 -1.80 14.77 -2.99
C GLU A 221 -2.32 13.66 -3.93
N GLY A 222 -3.51 13.11 -3.69
CA GLY A 222 -4.11 12.04 -4.49
C GLY A 222 -3.49 10.66 -4.30
N VAL A 223 -2.82 10.43 -3.17
CA VAL A 223 -2.15 9.17 -2.84
C VAL A 223 -3.08 8.28 -2.03
N VAL A 224 -3.14 6.98 -2.33
CA VAL A 224 -3.72 5.97 -1.44
C VAL A 224 -2.75 5.72 -0.30
N VAL A 225 -3.23 5.69 0.95
CA VAL A 225 -2.36 5.71 2.14
C VAL A 225 -2.69 4.53 3.05
N ILE A 226 -1.69 3.72 3.42
CA ILE A 226 -1.88 2.51 4.24
C ILE A 226 -1.02 2.53 5.52
N PRO A 227 -1.34 3.40 6.50
CA PRO A 227 -0.66 3.39 7.79
C PRO A 227 -0.92 2.09 8.54
N LYS A 228 0.07 1.66 9.34
CA LYS A 228 -0.01 0.47 10.20
C LYS A 228 -0.01 0.86 11.67
N SER A 229 -0.83 0.21 12.48
CA SER A 229 -0.76 0.25 13.93
C SER A 229 -1.25 -1.06 14.54
N THR A 230 -0.74 -1.40 15.73
CA THR A 230 -1.26 -2.50 16.58
C THR A 230 -2.06 -1.97 17.78
N HIS A 231 -2.29 -0.64 17.83
CA HIS A 231 -3.01 0.06 18.89
C HIS A 231 -4.29 0.67 18.31
N ARG A 232 -5.43 0.28 18.87
CA ARG A 232 -6.76 0.74 18.43
C ARG A 232 -6.89 2.26 18.41
N GLU A 233 -6.34 2.94 19.42
CA GLU A 233 -6.38 4.40 19.55
C GLU A 233 -5.65 5.08 18.38
N ARG A 234 -4.50 4.55 17.97
CA ARG A 234 -3.75 5.07 16.80
C ARG A 234 -4.44 4.75 15.47
N MET A 235 -5.16 3.62 15.39
CA MET A 235 -5.99 3.31 14.21
C MET A 235 -7.09 4.36 14.07
N ALA A 236 -7.79 4.69 15.16
CA ALA A 236 -8.81 5.74 15.18
C ALA A 236 -8.22 7.12 14.87
N GLU A 237 -7.06 7.45 15.45
CA GLU A 237 -6.33 8.68 15.18
C GLU A 237 -5.98 8.83 13.69
N ASN A 238 -5.40 7.79 13.09
CA ASN A 238 -5.07 7.80 11.67
C ASN A 238 -6.32 7.94 10.79
N LEU A 239 -7.42 7.28 11.15
CA LEU A 239 -8.67 7.37 10.39
C LEU A 239 -9.27 8.79 10.48
N ALA A 240 -9.16 9.45 11.63
CA ALA A 240 -9.62 10.82 11.84
C ALA A 240 -8.82 11.88 11.04
N SER A 241 -7.73 11.49 10.34
CA SER A 241 -7.07 12.36 9.37
C SER A 241 -7.99 12.82 8.24
N LEU A 242 -9.06 12.06 7.97
CA LEU A 242 -10.08 12.41 6.98
C LEU A 242 -10.82 13.71 7.31
N ASP A 243 -10.88 14.10 8.58
CA ASP A 243 -11.54 15.31 9.07
C ASP A 243 -10.60 16.52 9.13
N VAL A 244 -9.29 16.33 8.95
CA VAL A 244 -8.31 17.42 8.94
C VAL A 244 -8.39 18.16 7.61
N VAL A 245 -8.38 19.50 7.68
CA VAL A 245 -8.40 20.37 6.51
C VAL A 245 -7.10 21.18 6.47
N LEU A 246 -6.24 20.91 5.49
CA LEU A 246 -4.98 21.65 5.29
C LEU A 246 -5.19 22.82 4.33
N THR A 247 -4.54 23.94 4.60
CA THR A 247 -4.47 25.07 3.67
C THR A 247 -3.47 24.80 2.56
N ASP A 248 -3.53 25.57 1.44
CA ASP A 248 -2.53 25.50 0.37
C ASP A 248 -1.12 25.79 0.91
N SER A 249 -1.01 26.78 1.81
CA SER A 249 0.26 27.13 2.46
C SER A 249 0.82 25.97 3.32
N ASP A 250 -0.03 25.19 3.97
CA ASP A 250 0.42 24.03 4.75
C ASP A 250 0.95 22.94 3.82
N ARG A 251 0.22 22.64 2.73
CA ARG A 251 0.66 21.67 1.72
C ARG A 251 1.99 22.08 1.08
N GLU A 252 2.17 23.37 0.74
CA GLU A 252 3.44 23.87 0.21
C GLU A 252 4.60 23.68 1.18
N LYS A 253 4.40 23.96 2.49
CA LYS A 253 5.42 23.74 3.52
C LYS A 253 5.78 22.26 3.66
N ILE A 254 4.77 21.37 3.59
CA ILE A 254 5.01 19.92 3.67
C ILE A 254 5.71 19.42 2.40
N ARG A 255 5.32 19.91 1.20
CA ARG A 255 6.02 19.59 -0.05
C ARG A 255 7.50 19.98 0.00
N ALA A 256 7.84 21.06 0.70
CA ALA A 256 9.22 21.52 0.85
C ALA A 256 10.08 20.63 1.75
N LEU A 257 9.49 19.66 2.49
CA LEU A 257 10.22 18.69 3.32
C LEU A 257 10.83 17.55 2.49
N ASP A 258 10.51 17.42 1.21
CA ASP A 258 11.01 16.35 0.36
C ASP A 258 12.53 16.39 0.23
N THR A 259 13.18 15.33 0.68
CA THR A 259 14.63 15.15 0.55
C THR A 259 15.01 14.36 -0.69
N GLY A 260 14.02 13.71 -1.33
CA GLY A 260 14.26 12.81 -2.45
C GLY A 260 14.95 11.49 -2.07
N HIS A 261 15.02 11.17 -0.78
CA HIS A 261 15.71 9.98 -0.29
C HIS A 261 14.82 9.10 0.57
N SER A 262 14.91 7.78 0.35
CA SER A 262 14.30 6.78 1.21
C SER A 262 14.89 6.85 2.61
N VAL A 263 14.03 6.75 3.64
CA VAL A 263 14.49 6.59 5.03
C VAL A 263 14.84 5.14 5.37
N ILE A 264 14.40 4.20 4.51
CA ILE A 264 14.66 2.75 4.66
C ILE A 264 15.88 2.32 3.81
N GLY A 265 16.46 3.24 3.05
CA GLY A 265 17.68 3.01 2.26
C GLY A 265 17.43 2.41 0.87
N TRP A 266 16.21 2.55 0.33
CA TRP A 266 15.82 2.04 -0.97
C TRP A 266 16.18 3.00 -2.12
N PRO A 267 16.33 2.49 -3.38
CA PRO A 267 16.65 3.36 -4.50
C PRO A 267 15.58 4.43 -4.71
N ALA A 268 16.02 5.68 -4.72
CA ALA A 268 15.16 6.84 -4.86
C ALA A 268 14.88 7.23 -6.32
N HIS A 269 15.58 6.64 -7.28
CA HIS A 269 15.62 7.16 -8.65
C HIS A 269 14.98 6.18 -9.64
N PRO A 270 14.00 6.62 -10.47
CA PRO A 270 13.33 5.77 -11.45
C PRO A 270 14.26 5.24 -12.57
N GLU A 271 15.48 5.74 -12.63
CA GLU A 271 16.51 5.36 -13.62
C GLU A 271 17.60 4.43 -13.05
N ARG A 272 17.58 4.13 -11.75
CA ARG A 272 18.58 3.20 -11.19
C ARG A 272 18.21 1.77 -11.53
N ASP A 273 19.22 1.01 -11.92
CA ASP A 273 19.12 -0.43 -12.04
C ASP A 273 18.78 -1.02 -10.66
N TYR A 274 17.73 -1.81 -10.65
CA TYR A 274 17.30 -2.55 -9.47
C TYR A 274 18.28 -3.69 -9.20
N ASP A 275 18.84 -3.78 -8.00
CA ASP A 275 19.57 -4.94 -7.53
C ASP A 275 18.76 -5.64 -6.43
N PRO A 276 18.15 -6.81 -6.71
CA PRO A 276 17.35 -7.55 -5.73
C PRO A 276 18.10 -7.86 -4.43
N ALA A 277 19.42 -8.00 -4.48
CA ALA A 277 20.26 -8.32 -3.32
C ALA A 277 20.34 -7.14 -2.31
N GLN A 278 19.98 -5.93 -2.72
CA GLN A 278 20.00 -4.74 -1.87
C GLN A 278 18.71 -4.54 -1.06
N TYR A 279 17.70 -5.43 -1.23
CA TYR A 279 16.42 -5.29 -0.53
C TYR A 279 16.36 -6.15 0.73
N PRO A 280 16.00 -5.58 1.90
CA PRO A 280 15.94 -6.33 3.16
C PRO A 280 14.99 -7.53 3.17
N GLY A 281 14.02 -7.57 2.23
CA GLY A 281 13.08 -8.69 2.10
C GLY A 281 13.64 -9.91 1.39
N ALA A 282 14.70 -9.78 0.59
CA ALA A 282 15.31 -10.92 -0.12
C ALA A 282 16.15 -11.83 0.79
N ALA A 283 16.59 -11.31 1.94
CA ALA A 283 17.48 -12.04 2.87
C ALA A 283 16.76 -13.04 3.79
N HIS A 284 15.44 -13.17 3.73
CA HIS A 284 14.66 -14.05 4.62
C HIS A 284 14.00 -15.23 3.91
N SER A 285 14.42 -15.55 2.68
CA SER A 285 13.93 -16.69 1.91
C SER A 285 14.97 -17.82 1.78
N ALA A 286 15.85 -17.99 2.77
CA ALA A 286 16.72 -19.17 2.90
C ALA A 286 16.30 -20.03 4.09
#